data_f761ae8741116242dba45683a79a9e07
#
_entry.id   f761ae8741116242dba45683a79a9e07
#
_cell.length_a   1.000
_cell.length_b   1.000
_cell.length_c   1.000
_cell.angle_alpha   90.00
_cell.angle_beta   90.00
_cell.angle_gamma   90.00
#
_symmetry.space_group_name_H-M   'P 1'
#
loop_
_entity.id
_entity.type
_entity.pdbx_description
1 polymer ?
#
loop_
_entity_poly.entity_id
_entity_poly.type
_entity_poly.pdbx_seq_one_letter_code
_entity_poly.pdbx_strand_id
1 'polypeptide(L)'
;MGAIPGLTDTMAIVLLLPFTYYLGPIPGIAMLMGLSKGGNFGGSLPAILFNIPGTPQAMCTTFDGHPLAMQGKSGKAMQTALFSSVTADALSDLVLIFLAAPVAAVALHIGPPEYSMVVLFSLVVISVAATADPLRGLLSTALGLLLATVGTDPEYGTLRFTFGIIELSDGISLMPMVIGLLAF
;
A
#
# COMPACT_ATOMS: atom_id res chain seq x y z
N MET A 1 3.48 -4.45 13.76
CA MET A 1 3.40 -3.06 13.30
C MET A 1 2.30 -2.90 12.25
N GLY A 2 2.26 -3.63 11.15
CA GLY A 2 1.20 -3.51 10.15
C GLY A 2 -0.24 -3.67 10.64
N ALA A 3 -0.44 -4.33 11.79
CA ALA A 3 -1.77 -4.47 12.40
C ALA A 3 -2.27 -3.21 13.12
N ILE A 4 -1.42 -2.24 13.36
CA ILE A 4 -1.81 -0.97 14.00
C ILE A 4 -1.99 0.07 12.89
N PRO A 5 -3.22 0.56 12.67
CA PRO A 5 -3.47 1.60 11.67
C PRO A 5 -2.60 2.84 11.93
N GLY A 6 -1.90 3.32 10.89
CA GLY A 6 -0.98 4.45 11.01
C GLY A 6 0.50 4.09 11.24
N LEU A 7 0.82 2.88 11.69
CA LEU A 7 2.20 2.37 11.74
C LEU A 7 2.49 1.62 10.44
N THR A 8 3.10 2.31 9.49
CA THR A 8 3.46 1.72 8.21
C THR A 8 4.66 0.78 8.33
N ASP A 9 4.79 -0.16 7.41
CA ASP A 9 5.97 -1.00 7.23
C ASP A 9 7.25 -0.16 7.03
N THR A 10 7.13 0.98 6.33
CA THR A 10 8.22 1.95 6.17
C THR A 10 8.75 2.46 7.50
N MET A 11 7.86 2.80 8.45
CA MET A 11 8.28 3.25 9.78
C MET A 11 9.00 2.13 10.54
N ALA A 12 8.52 0.88 10.41
CA ALA A 12 9.18 -0.27 11.00
C ALA A 12 10.58 -0.49 10.41
N ILE A 13 10.73 -0.34 9.09
CA ILE A 13 12.01 -0.41 8.40
C ILE A 13 12.97 0.66 8.92
N VAL A 14 12.54 1.91 9.01
CA VAL A 14 13.37 3.02 9.49
C VAL A 14 13.83 2.78 10.92
N LEU A 15 12.96 2.31 11.82
CA LEU A 15 13.30 2.01 13.21
C LEU A 15 14.30 0.87 13.35
N LEU A 16 14.25 -0.12 12.47
CA LEU A 16 15.13 -1.29 12.54
C LEU A 16 16.36 -1.19 11.62
N LEU A 17 16.43 -0.16 10.78
CA LEU A 17 17.58 0.08 9.91
C LEU A 17 18.94 0.12 10.68
N PRO A 18 19.05 0.77 11.86
CA PRO A 18 20.31 0.78 12.59
C PRO A 18 20.79 -0.61 13.01
N PHE A 19 19.86 -1.56 13.25
CA PHE A 19 20.23 -2.92 13.63
C PHE A 19 20.85 -3.71 12.47
N THR A 20 20.56 -3.35 11.22
CA THR A 20 21.14 -4.03 10.04
C THR A 20 22.65 -3.87 9.97
N TYR A 21 23.21 -2.78 10.52
CA TYR A 21 24.65 -2.57 10.56
C TYR A 21 25.39 -3.62 11.42
N TYR A 22 24.71 -4.19 12.42
CA TYR A 22 25.28 -5.24 13.28
C TYR A 22 25.10 -6.65 12.69
N LEU A 23 24.14 -6.84 11.80
CA LEU A 23 23.79 -8.16 11.25
C LEU A 23 24.60 -8.55 10.00
N GLY A 24 25.26 -7.58 9.37
CA GLY A 24 25.87 -7.79 8.05
C GLY A 24 24.88 -7.71 6.89
N PRO A 25 25.39 -7.71 5.63
CA PRO A 25 24.56 -7.34 4.46
C PRO A 25 23.39 -8.31 4.19
N ILE A 26 23.67 -9.62 4.16
CA ILE A 26 22.65 -10.62 3.77
C ILE A 26 21.55 -10.75 4.83
N PRO A 27 21.87 -10.97 6.13
CA PRO A 27 20.84 -11.02 7.17
C PRO A 27 20.09 -9.68 7.34
N GLY A 28 20.79 -8.56 7.15
CA GLY A 28 20.16 -7.23 7.21
C GLY A 28 19.10 -7.04 6.14
N ILE A 29 19.40 -7.37 4.89
CA ILE A 29 18.43 -7.31 3.78
C ILE A 29 17.27 -8.28 4.03
N ALA A 30 17.56 -9.52 4.45
CA ALA A 30 16.51 -10.50 4.74
C ALA A 30 15.57 -10.03 5.86
N MET A 31 16.10 -9.38 6.90
CA MET A 31 15.29 -8.79 7.97
C MET A 31 14.37 -7.68 7.45
N LEU A 32 14.87 -6.77 6.62
CA LEU A 32 14.08 -5.66 6.07
C LEU A 32 12.99 -6.18 5.11
N MET A 33 13.30 -7.17 4.28
CA MET A 33 12.33 -7.84 3.41
C MET A 33 11.23 -8.54 4.23
N GLY A 34 11.60 -9.26 5.28
CA GLY A 34 10.65 -9.91 6.20
C GLY A 34 9.74 -8.91 6.90
N LEU A 35 10.26 -7.75 7.28
CA LEU A 35 9.47 -6.65 7.86
C LEU A 35 8.43 -6.10 6.89
N SER A 36 8.82 -5.84 5.64
CA SER A 36 7.92 -5.34 4.62
C SER A 36 6.80 -6.35 4.31
N LYS A 37 7.15 -7.61 4.09
CA LYS A 37 6.18 -8.68 3.84
C LYS A 37 5.25 -8.92 5.03
N GLY A 38 5.80 -8.98 6.23
CA GLY A 38 5.03 -9.13 7.47
C GLY A 38 4.14 -7.94 7.78
N GLY A 39 4.59 -6.73 7.47
CA GLY A 39 3.81 -5.49 7.61
C GLY A 39 2.59 -5.48 6.69
N ASN A 40 2.75 -5.88 5.44
CA ASN A 40 1.66 -5.97 4.47
C ASN A 40 0.59 -6.98 4.90
N PHE A 41 0.98 -8.18 5.33
CA PHE A 41 0.04 -9.16 5.87
C PHE A 41 -0.61 -8.65 7.16
N GLY A 42 0.18 -8.04 8.06
CA GLY A 42 -0.31 -7.48 9.32
C GLY A 42 -1.46 -6.49 9.13
N GLY A 43 -1.44 -5.71 8.04
CA GLY A 43 -2.51 -4.78 7.68
C GLY A 43 -3.85 -5.44 7.34
N SER A 44 -3.85 -6.72 6.98
CA SER A 44 -5.07 -7.48 6.70
C SER A 44 -5.84 -7.86 7.98
N LEU A 45 -5.18 -7.92 9.13
CA LEU A 45 -5.83 -8.29 10.39
C LEU A 45 -6.89 -7.28 10.82
N PRO A 46 -6.60 -5.98 10.95
CA PRO A 46 -7.61 -4.98 11.27
C PRO A 46 -8.64 -4.81 10.13
N ALA A 47 -8.26 -5.03 8.88
CA ALA A 47 -9.19 -5.04 7.76
C ALA A 47 -10.28 -6.09 7.92
N ILE A 48 -9.91 -7.31 8.32
CA ILE A 48 -10.84 -8.41 8.56
C ILE A 48 -11.70 -8.18 9.80
N LEU A 49 -11.07 -7.76 10.92
CA LEU A 49 -11.75 -7.69 12.22
C LEU A 49 -12.60 -6.43 12.37
N PHE A 50 -12.10 -5.29 11.93
CA PHE A 50 -12.69 -3.98 12.22
C PHE A 50 -13.15 -3.22 10.97
N ASN A 51 -13.00 -3.79 9.78
CA ASN A 51 -13.26 -3.11 8.50
C ASN A 51 -12.39 -1.85 8.29
N ILE A 52 -11.25 -1.78 8.95
CA ILE A 52 -10.30 -0.67 8.85
C ILE A 52 -8.99 -1.22 8.30
N PRO A 53 -8.62 -0.93 7.06
CA PRO A 53 -7.38 -1.44 6.49
C PRO A 53 -6.17 -0.88 7.24
N GLY A 54 -5.27 -1.73 7.72
CA GLY A 54 -4.04 -1.32 8.39
C GLY A 54 -3.00 -0.76 7.41
N THR A 55 -3.05 -1.22 6.17
CA THR A 55 -2.21 -0.77 5.06
C THR A 55 -3.09 -0.54 3.82
N PRO A 56 -2.68 0.33 2.87
CA PRO A 56 -3.45 0.55 1.64
C PRO A 56 -3.74 -0.73 0.85
N GLN A 57 -2.79 -1.66 0.84
CA GLN A 57 -2.90 -2.94 0.13
C GLN A 57 -3.97 -3.86 0.74
N ALA A 58 -4.22 -3.73 2.05
CA ALA A 58 -5.23 -4.52 2.76
C ALA A 58 -6.67 -4.03 2.51
N MET A 59 -6.87 -2.96 1.75
CA MET A 59 -8.21 -2.41 1.49
C MET A 59 -9.13 -3.42 0.79
N CYS A 60 -8.62 -4.18 -0.18
CA CYS A 60 -9.40 -5.21 -0.85
C CYS A 60 -9.83 -6.35 0.10
N THR A 61 -9.07 -6.59 1.17
CA THR A 61 -9.40 -7.62 2.16
C THR A 61 -10.64 -7.26 2.99
N THR A 62 -11.01 -5.99 3.07
CA THR A 62 -12.24 -5.56 3.77
C THR A 62 -13.50 -6.07 3.08
N PHE A 63 -13.51 -6.20 1.75
CA PHE A 63 -14.70 -6.56 0.98
C PHE A 63 -15.18 -7.99 1.26
N ASP A 64 -14.26 -8.94 1.39
CA ASP A 64 -14.59 -10.35 1.59
C ASP A 64 -14.28 -10.83 3.01
N GLY A 65 -13.19 -10.31 3.61
CA GLY A 65 -12.70 -10.74 4.91
C GLY A 65 -13.59 -10.28 6.05
N HIS A 66 -14.04 -9.03 6.04
CA HIS A 66 -14.89 -8.49 7.10
C HIS A 66 -16.30 -9.12 7.11
N PRO A 67 -17.03 -9.26 6.00
CA PRO A 67 -18.30 -9.97 5.99
C PRO A 67 -18.22 -11.41 6.50
N LEU A 68 -17.09 -12.09 6.24
CA LEU A 68 -16.86 -13.44 6.75
C LEU A 68 -16.61 -13.42 8.27
N ALA A 69 -15.93 -12.40 8.78
CA ALA A 69 -15.71 -12.21 10.21
C ALA A 69 -17.02 -11.91 10.95
N MET A 70 -17.92 -11.11 10.36
CA MET A 70 -19.25 -10.82 10.91
C MET A 70 -20.13 -12.07 11.00
N GLN A 71 -19.89 -13.10 10.18
CA GLN A 71 -20.51 -14.41 10.28
C GLN A 71 -19.91 -15.30 11.38
N GLY A 72 -19.03 -14.77 12.23
CA GLY A 72 -18.34 -15.54 13.28
C GLY A 72 -17.20 -16.43 12.76
N LYS A 73 -16.79 -16.28 11.51
CA LYS A 73 -15.75 -17.10 10.85
C LYS A 73 -14.43 -16.33 10.67
N SER A 74 -14.10 -15.44 11.60
CA SER A 74 -12.89 -14.60 11.55
C SER A 74 -11.61 -15.41 11.44
N GLY A 75 -11.51 -16.54 12.16
CA GLY A 75 -10.36 -17.43 12.08
C GLY A 75 -10.15 -18.01 10.68
N LYS A 76 -11.24 -18.39 10.00
CA LYS A 76 -11.18 -18.87 8.62
C LYS A 76 -10.74 -17.75 7.66
N ALA A 77 -11.26 -16.55 7.82
CA ALA A 77 -10.87 -15.40 7.02
C ALA A 77 -9.37 -15.09 7.16
N MET A 78 -8.84 -15.06 8.39
CA MET A 78 -7.43 -14.83 8.66
C MET A 78 -6.53 -15.94 8.10
N GLN A 79 -6.92 -17.21 8.26
CA GLN A 79 -6.17 -18.33 7.68
C GLN A 79 -6.12 -18.27 6.16
N THR A 80 -7.26 -18.00 5.51
CA THR A 80 -7.32 -17.85 4.05
C THR A 80 -6.43 -16.71 3.59
N ALA A 81 -6.47 -15.55 4.26
CA ALA A 81 -5.61 -14.41 3.95
C ALA A 81 -4.13 -14.76 4.10
N LEU A 82 -3.75 -15.49 5.17
CA LEU A 82 -2.37 -15.94 5.39
C LEU A 82 -1.89 -16.88 4.28
N PHE A 83 -2.65 -17.94 3.99
CA PHE A 83 -2.25 -18.89 2.95
C PHE A 83 -2.19 -18.24 1.57
N SER A 84 -3.14 -17.37 1.23
CA SER A 84 -3.13 -16.62 -0.02
C SER A 84 -1.92 -15.71 -0.13
N SER A 85 -1.57 -14.98 0.95
CA SER A 85 -0.38 -14.13 1.00
C SER A 85 0.89 -14.93 0.82
N VAL A 86 1.07 -16.02 1.57
CA VAL A 86 2.28 -16.84 1.49
C VAL A 86 2.45 -17.49 0.12
N THR A 87 1.37 -18.01 -0.46
CA THR A 87 1.44 -18.64 -1.79
C THR A 87 1.70 -17.62 -2.89
N ALA A 88 1.05 -16.45 -2.84
CA ALA A 88 1.27 -15.38 -3.78
C ALA A 88 2.72 -14.82 -3.68
N ASP A 89 3.23 -14.67 -2.47
CA ASP A 89 4.58 -14.20 -2.21
C ASP A 89 5.63 -15.19 -2.76
N ALA A 90 5.47 -16.49 -2.49
CA ALA A 90 6.36 -17.52 -3.02
C ALA A 90 6.35 -17.57 -4.56
N LEU A 91 5.19 -17.45 -5.19
CA LEU A 91 5.07 -17.37 -6.64
C LEU A 91 5.73 -16.09 -7.20
N SER A 92 5.51 -14.97 -6.53
CA SER A 92 6.12 -13.69 -6.90
C SER A 92 7.64 -13.74 -6.83
N ASP A 93 8.19 -14.33 -5.77
CA ASP A 93 9.64 -14.49 -5.62
C ASP A 93 10.23 -15.39 -6.71
N LEU A 94 9.55 -16.49 -7.07
CA LEU A 94 9.94 -17.33 -8.20
C LEU A 94 9.96 -16.55 -9.52
N VAL A 95 8.90 -15.81 -9.80
CA VAL A 95 8.81 -14.95 -11.00
C VAL A 95 9.94 -13.93 -11.00
N LEU A 96 10.20 -13.29 -9.85
CA LEU A 96 11.25 -12.30 -9.71
C LEU A 96 12.63 -12.88 -10.02
N ILE A 97 12.95 -14.07 -9.54
CA ILE A 97 14.24 -14.73 -9.80
C ILE A 97 14.49 -14.91 -11.31
N PHE A 98 13.49 -15.33 -12.06
CA PHE A 98 13.63 -15.59 -13.48
C PHE A 98 13.49 -14.34 -14.37
N LEU A 99 12.61 -13.40 -13.97
CA LEU A 99 12.26 -12.25 -14.79
C LEU A 99 12.94 -10.95 -14.37
N ALA A 100 13.64 -10.90 -13.23
CA ALA A 100 14.25 -9.64 -12.73
C ALA A 100 15.20 -9.03 -13.77
N ALA A 101 16.08 -9.82 -14.37
CA ALA A 101 17.05 -9.31 -15.34
C ALA A 101 16.39 -8.80 -16.65
N PRO A 102 15.49 -9.53 -17.33
CA PRO A 102 14.82 -9.03 -18.52
C PRO A 102 13.88 -7.85 -18.22
N VAL A 103 13.17 -7.87 -17.08
CA VAL A 103 12.29 -6.75 -16.69
C VAL A 103 13.11 -5.50 -16.38
N ALA A 104 14.24 -5.62 -15.68
CA ALA A 104 15.13 -4.49 -15.43
C ALA A 104 15.67 -3.89 -16.75
N ALA A 105 16.04 -4.72 -17.72
CA ALA A 105 16.49 -4.24 -19.03
C ALA A 105 15.39 -3.43 -19.75
N VAL A 106 14.14 -3.86 -19.70
CA VAL A 106 13.01 -3.12 -20.27
C VAL A 106 12.72 -1.86 -19.47
N ALA A 107 12.75 -1.93 -18.13
CA ALA A 107 12.47 -0.79 -17.24
C ALA A 107 13.45 0.37 -17.44
N LEU A 108 14.71 0.09 -17.77
CA LEU A 108 15.71 1.13 -18.08
C LEU A 108 15.39 1.95 -19.34
N HIS A 109 14.52 1.46 -20.21
CA HIS A 109 14.07 2.18 -21.40
C HIS A 109 12.79 3.01 -21.14
N ILE A 110 12.17 2.85 -19.96
CA ILE A 110 10.96 3.59 -19.57
C ILE A 110 11.39 4.88 -18.90
N GLY A 111 11.12 6.00 -19.55
CA GLY A 111 11.37 7.32 -18.98
C GLY A 111 10.26 7.77 -18.01
N PRO A 112 10.46 8.93 -17.32
CA PRO A 112 9.46 9.49 -16.41
C PRO A 112 8.07 9.73 -17.05
N PRO A 113 7.97 10.17 -18.33
CA PRO A 113 6.67 10.33 -18.98
C PRO A 113 5.92 9.00 -19.18
N GLU A 114 6.63 7.96 -19.62
CA GLU A 114 6.06 6.63 -19.84
C GLU A 114 5.59 6.03 -18.50
N TYR A 115 6.38 6.19 -17.45
CA TYR A 115 6.02 5.74 -16.10
C TYR A 115 4.73 6.43 -15.61
N SER A 116 4.61 7.74 -15.78
CA SER A 116 3.40 8.48 -15.39
C SER A 116 2.15 8.00 -16.15
N MET A 117 2.29 7.69 -17.45
CA MET A 117 1.19 7.14 -18.26
C MET A 117 0.77 5.75 -17.79
N VAL A 118 1.72 4.88 -17.43
CA VAL A 118 1.42 3.54 -16.88
C VAL A 118 0.68 3.66 -15.55
N VAL A 119 1.10 4.57 -14.68
CA VAL A 119 0.41 4.82 -13.39
C VAL A 119 -1.01 5.33 -13.62
N LEU A 120 -1.21 6.32 -14.51
CA LEU A 120 -2.53 6.83 -14.83
C LEU A 120 -3.43 5.75 -15.44
N PHE A 121 -2.92 4.96 -16.36
CA PHE A 121 -3.65 3.83 -16.94
C PHE A 121 -4.08 2.82 -15.85
N SER A 122 -3.17 2.47 -14.94
CA SER A 122 -3.46 1.56 -13.84
C SER A 122 -4.55 2.11 -12.92
N LEU A 123 -4.50 3.39 -12.59
CA LEU A 123 -5.52 4.06 -11.77
C LEU A 123 -6.89 4.05 -12.46
N VAL A 124 -6.95 4.29 -13.76
CA VAL A 124 -8.21 4.23 -14.54
C VAL A 124 -8.78 2.81 -14.54
N VAL A 125 -7.94 1.80 -14.78
CA VAL A 125 -8.38 0.39 -14.78
C VAL A 125 -8.91 0.00 -13.40
N ILE A 126 -8.20 0.34 -12.32
CA ILE A 126 -8.63 0.05 -10.94
C ILE A 126 -9.94 0.77 -10.63
N SER A 127 -10.08 2.04 -11.00
CA SER A 127 -11.30 2.83 -10.76
C SER A 127 -12.54 2.20 -11.40
N VAL A 128 -12.38 1.75 -12.66
CA VAL A 128 -13.48 1.12 -13.40
C VAL A 128 -13.81 -0.26 -12.85
N ALA A 129 -12.79 -1.03 -12.46
CA ALA A 129 -12.97 -2.37 -11.91
C ALA A 129 -13.57 -2.38 -10.50
N ALA A 130 -13.29 -1.35 -9.69
CA ALA A 130 -13.70 -1.29 -8.28
C ALA A 130 -15.16 -0.86 -8.07
N THR A 131 -15.83 -0.33 -9.10
CA THR A 131 -17.19 0.24 -8.96
C THR A 131 -18.14 -0.27 -10.04
N ALA A 132 -19.41 -0.45 -9.67
CA ALA A 132 -20.48 -0.76 -10.63
C ALA A 132 -20.74 0.40 -11.62
N ASP A 133 -20.42 1.62 -11.21
CA ASP A 133 -20.59 2.86 -11.97
C ASP A 133 -19.20 3.43 -12.35
N PRO A 134 -18.71 3.23 -13.58
CA PRO A 134 -17.38 3.69 -14.00
C PRO A 134 -17.16 5.19 -13.83
N LEU A 135 -18.19 5.99 -14.04
CA LEU A 135 -18.10 7.44 -13.90
C LEU A 135 -17.82 7.87 -12.45
N ARG A 136 -18.47 7.22 -11.49
CA ARG A 136 -18.23 7.49 -10.07
C ARG A 136 -16.82 7.05 -9.65
N GLY A 137 -16.35 5.92 -10.18
CA GLY A 137 -14.98 5.45 -9.98
C GLY A 137 -13.95 6.47 -10.48
N LEU A 138 -14.12 6.95 -11.70
CA LEU A 138 -13.23 7.96 -12.28
C LEU A 138 -13.25 9.29 -11.51
N LEU A 139 -14.43 9.76 -11.09
CA LEU A 139 -14.56 10.98 -10.29
C LEU A 139 -13.86 10.83 -8.93
N SER A 140 -14.03 9.70 -8.23
CA SER A 140 -13.37 9.46 -6.96
C SER A 140 -11.84 9.36 -7.11
N THR A 141 -11.36 8.75 -8.19
CA THR A 141 -9.93 8.70 -8.51
C THR A 141 -9.36 10.09 -8.82
N ALA A 142 -10.08 10.90 -9.60
CA ALA A 142 -9.67 12.28 -9.88
C ALA A 142 -9.60 13.12 -8.59
N LEU A 143 -10.58 12.98 -7.70
CA LEU A 143 -10.55 13.62 -6.37
C LEU A 143 -9.38 13.13 -5.53
N GLY A 144 -9.12 11.82 -5.49
CA GLY A 144 -7.98 11.25 -4.80
C GLY A 144 -6.64 11.77 -5.33
N LEU A 145 -6.49 11.88 -6.64
CA LEU A 145 -5.30 12.48 -7.27
C LEU A 145 -5.13 13.95 -6.88
N LEU A 146 -6.21 14.74 -6.87
CA LEU A 146 -6.15 16.14 -6.42
C LEU A 146 -5.71 16.24 -4.96
N LEU A 147 -6.25 15.40 -4.08
CA LEU A 147 -5.85 15.38 -2.68
C LEU A 147 -4.39 14.94 -2.50
N ALA A 148 -3.91 14.01 -3.31
CA ALA A 148 -2.53 13.54 -3.31
C ALA A 148 -1.52 14.60 -3.77
N THR A 149 -1.95 15.67 -4.47
CA THR A 149 -1.06 16.77 -4.87
C THR A 149 -0.78 17.77 -3.75
N VAL A 150 -1.51 17.70 -2.63
CA VAL A 150 -1.27 18.55 -1.46
C VAL A 150 -0.03 18.09 -0.72
N GLY A 151 0.89 19.00 -0.42
CA GLY A 151 2.10 18.70 0.33
C GLY A 151 3.38 19.15 -0.34
N THR A 152 4.50 18.59 0.08
CA THR A 152 5.82 18.89 -0.47
C THR A 152 6.10 18.01 -1.68
N ASP A 153 6.51 18.62 -2.78
CA ASP A 153 6.99 17.90 -3.96
C ASP A 153 8.28 17.14 -3.62
N PRO A 154 8.31 15.80 -3.76
CA PRO A 154 9.49 15.02 -3.44
C PRO A 154 10.68 15.28 -4.38
N GLU A 155 10.45 15.81 -5.58
CA GLU A 155 11.51 16.04 -6.56
C GLU A 155 12.16 17.42 -6.41
N TYR A 156 11.36 18.46 -6.18
CA TYR A 156 11.81 19.85 -6.11
C TYR A 156 11.75 20.47 -4.70
N GLY A 157 11.16 19.77 -3.72
CA GLY A 157 11.00 20.28 -2.36
C GLY A 157 10.06 21.49 -2.24
N THR A 158 9.29 21.80 -3.30
CA THR A 158 8.37 22.93 -3.29
C THR A 158 7.05 22.55 -2.65
N LEU A 159 6.48 23.47 -1.88
CA LEU A 159 5.17 23.31 -1.25
C LEU A 159 4.05 23.50 -2.29
N ARG A 160 3.15 22.52 -2.40
CA ARG A 160 1.99 22.54 -3.31
C ARG A 160 0.70 22.54 -2.49
N PHE A 161 -0.18 23.48 -2.74
CA PHE A 161 -1.52 23.58 -2.14
C PHE A 161 -1.56 23.52 -0.61
N THR A 162 -0.51 23.99 0.07
CA THR A 162 -0.43 23.99 1.54
C THR A 162 -1.08 25.23 2.17
N PHE A 163 -1.41 26.26 1.37
CA PHE A 163 -2.05 27.51 1.82
C PHE A 163 -1.36 28.18 3.02
N GLY A 164 -0.06 27.92 3.23
CA GLY A 164 0.71 28.44 4.36
C GLY A 164 0.51 27.68 5.69
N ILE A 165 -0.19 26.56 5.67
CA ILE A 165 -0.40 25.68 6.82
C ILE A 165 0.75 24.66 6.87
N ILE A 166 1.54 24.70 7.93
CA ILE A 166 2.74 23.86 8.09
C ILE A 166 2.37 22.37 8.16
N GLU A 167 1.25 22.05 8.79
CA GLU A 167 0.74 20.67 8.95
C GLU A 167 0.40 20.01 7.61
N LEU A 168 0.12 20.80 6.58
CA LEU A 168 -0.12 20.31 5.22
C LEU A 168 1.16 20.09 4.40
N SER A 169 2.32 20.44 4.92
CA SER A 169 3.60 20.21 4.23
C SER A 169 3.91 18.73 4.03
N ASP A 170 3.52 17.88 4.97
CA ASP A 170 3.65 16.41 4.87
C ASP A 170 2.55 15.74 4.04
N GLY A 171 1.64 16.55 3.47
CA GLY A 171 0.48 16.05 2.72
C GLY A 171 -0.68 15.61 3.62
N ILE A 172 -1.74 15.11 2.99
CA ILE A 172 -2.89 14.56 3.69
C ILE A 172 -2.61 13.10 4.02
N SER A 173 -2.45 12.78 5.31
CA SER A 173 -2.22 11.42 5.76
C SER A 173 -3.40 10.51 5.37
N LEU A 174 -3.09 9.36 4.76
CA LEU A 174 -4.10 8.42 4.28
C LEU A 174 -5.02 7.93 5.41
N MET A 175 -4.47 7.69 6.60
CA MET A 175 -5.23 7.12 7.73
C MET A 175 -6.34 8.03 8.25
N PRO A 176 -6.09 9.30 8.63
CA PRO A 176 -7.16 10.21 9.01
C PRO A 176 -8.21 10.38 7.92
N MET A 177 -7.79 10.39 6.64
CA MET A 177 -8.69 10.53 5.51
C MET A 177 -9.61 9.31 5.37
N VAL A 178 -9.06 8.09 5.45
CA VAL A 178 -9.85 6.84 5.38
C VAL A 178 -10.80 6.72 6.56
N ILE A 179 -10.33 7.00 7.77
CA ILE A 179 -11.18 6.97 8.97
C ILE A 179 -12.31 8.00 8.85
N GLY A 180 -12.00 9.22 8.41
CA GLY A 180 -13.00 10.26 8.20
C GLY A 180 -14.05 9.91 7.15
N LEU A 181 -13.67 9.24 6.07
CA LEU A 181 -14.57 8.80 5.01
C LEU A 181 -15.42 7.57 5.38
N LEU A 182 -14.91 6.69 6.25
CA LEU A 182 -15.62 5.48 6.68
C LEU A 182 -16.46 5.70 7.94
N ALA A 183 -16.20 6.77 8.72
CA ALA A 183 -16.93 7.09 9.93
C ALA A 183 -18.27 7.81 9.67
N PHE A 184 -18.55 8.18 8.44
CA PHE A 184 -19.80 8.79 7.97
C PHE A 184 -20.46 7.86 6.94
#